data_363457047b51bc9ae36324858a406db9
#
_entry.id   363457047b51bc9ae36324858a406db9
#
_cell.length_a   1.000
_cell.length_b   1.000
_cell.length_c   1.000
_cell.angle_alpha   90.00
_cell.angle_beta   90.00
_cell.angle_gamma   90.00
#
_symmetry.space_group_name_H-M   'P 1'
#
loop_
_entity.id
_entity.type
_entity.pdbx_description
1 polymer ?
#
loop_
_entity_poly.entity_id
_entity_poly.type
_entity_poly.pdbx_seq_one_letter_code
_entity_poly.pdbx_strand_id
1 'polypeptide(L)'
;MDDFLKERLVKYDTWLDRGQISFSSKIIPTRESLSAQQWVLPSEQVLDILCNAQSIAVQKCGCRVHFSRCNKPLEVCFLLNKTGEHAIGKGQARSVSLPEAADIVRKADEYGLIHLTLYRRDHEIYALCNCCPCCCHDLQLMKIYNRQDLVVRSEYVAVTDKDLCINCGKCVERCIFDARTFDDSQLLYNSGLCLGCGLCVTVCPARATVMELRDP
;
A
#
# COMPACT_ATOMS: atom_id res chain seq x y z
N MET A 1 -17.18 -10.67 12.47
CA MET A 1 -16.19 -9.59 12.23
C MET A 1 -15.50 -9.32 13.55
N ASP A 2 -14.20 -9.22 13.55
CA ASP A 2 -13.37 -8.87 14.71
C ASP A 2 -13.72 -7.45 15.23
N ASP A 3 -13.68 -7.22 16.54
CA ASP A 3 -14.11 -5.94 17.14
C ASP A 3 -13.22 -4.77 16.70
N PHE A 4 -11.92 -4.99 16.51
CA PHE A 4 -11.02 -4.00 15.95
C PHE A 4 -11.45 -3.56 14.53
N LEU A 5 -11.90 -4.50 13.68
CA LEU A 5 -12.43 -4.18 12.34
C LEU A 5 -13.78 -3.46 12.43
N LYS A 6 -14.66 -3.83 13.37
CA LYS A 6 -15.94 -3.16 13.58
C LYS A 6 -15.75 -1.70 13.96
N GLU A 7 -14.86 -1.41 14.90
CA GLU A 7 -14.56 -0.04 15.32
C GLU A 7 -14.04 0.81 14.16
N ARG A 8 -13.15 0.23 13.32
CA ARG A 8 -12.64 0.91 12.13
C ARG A 8 -13.73 1.17 11.10
N LEU A 9 -14.59 0.19 10.86
CA LEU A 9 -15.69 0.32 9.93
C LEU A 9 -16.67 1.42 10.37
N VAL A 10 -17.13 1.40 11.61
CA VAL A 10 -18.02 2.43 12.18
C VAL A 10 -17.40 3.84 12.04
N LYS A 11 -16.10 3.96 12.31
CA LYS A 11 -15.38 5.22 12.16
C LYS A 11 -15.39 5.71 10.71
N TYR A 12 -15.10 4.84 9.75
CA TYR A 12 -15.04 5.19 8.33
C TYR A 12 -16.43 5.51 7.79
N ASP A 13 -17.45 4.70 8.11
CA ASP A 13 -18.84 4.97 7.72
C ASP A 13 -19.29 6.33 8.23
N THR A 14 -19.01 6.64 9.51
CA THR A 14 -19.32 7.95 10.09
C THR A 14 -18.68 9.11 9.32
N TRP A 15 -17.45 8.94 8.85
CA TRP A 15 -16.74 9.99 8.13
C TRP A 15 -17.21 10.12 6.68
N LEU A 16 -17.51 9.00 6.01
CA LEU A 16 -18.08 8.97 4.66
C LEU A 16 -19.48 9.59 4.64
N ASP A 17 -20.37 9.19 5.56
CA ASP A 17 -21.74 9.70 5.66
C ASP A 17 -21.81 11.21 5.91
N ARG A 18 -20.79 11.72 6.62
CA ARG A 18 -20.67 13.18 6.88
C ARG A 18 -19.91 13.93 5.79
N GLY A 19 -19.51 13.26 4.72
CA GLY A 19 -18.69 13.86 3.65
C GLY A 19 -17.33 14.37 4.13
N GLN A 20 -16.81 13.82 5.25
CA GLN A 20 -15.54 14.25 5.83
C GLN A 20 -14.34 13.60 5.15
N ILE A 21 -14.54 12.48 4.51
CA ILE A 21 -13.59 11.80 3.63
C ILE A 21 -14.35 11.19 2.45
N SER A 22 -13.67 10.99 1.33
CA SER A 22 -14.21 10.24 0.18
C SER A 22 -13.71 8.80 0.16
N PHE A 23 -12.63 8.50 0.88
CA PHE A 23 -12.01 7.19 1.04
C PHE A 23 -11.10 7.19 2.28
N SER A 24 -10.70 6.01 2.78
CA SER A 24 -9.82 5.92 3.95
C SER A 24 -8.34 5.88 3.57
N SER A 25 -7.99 5.26 2.46
CA SER A 25 -6.61 5.04 2.03
C SER A 25 -6.48 4.94 0.51
N LYS A 26 -5.28 5.20 0.02
CA LYS A 26 -4.90 5.05 -1.39
C LYS A 26 -3.67 4.17 -1.51
N ILE A 27 -3.66 3.30 -2.52
CA ILE A 27 -2.51 2.46 -2.85
C ILE A 27 -1.50 3.28 -3.64
N ILE A 28 -0.23 3.14 -3.25
CA ILE A 28 0.91 3.72 -3.95
C ILE A 28 1.79 2.56 -4.43
N PRO A 29 2.24 2.55 -5.69
CA PRO A 29 3.14 1.51 -6.22
C PRO A 29 4.45 1.45 -5.45
N THR A 30 5.04 0.27 -5.39
CA THR A 30 6.39 0.09 -4.83
C THR A 30 7.42 0.71 -5.76
N ARG A 31 8.51 1.22 -5.20
CA ARG A 31 9.56 1.93 -5.95
C ARG A 31 10.14 1.08 -7.08
N GLU A 32 10.44 -0.18 -6.80
CA GLU A 32 11.04 -1.10 -7.73
C GLU A 32 10.10 -1.52 -8.86
N SER A 33 8.81 -1.17 -8.78
CA SER A 33 7.82 -1.47 -9.81
C SER A 33 7.89 -0.54 -11.02
N LEU A 34 8.65 0.55 -10.94
CA LEU A 34 8.74 1.55 -11.99
C LEU A 34 10.01 1.41 -12.81
N SER A 35 9.89 1.53 -14.14
CA SER A 35 11.04 1.57 -15.03
C SER A 35 11.75 2.92 -14.92
N ALA A 36 13.06 2.93 -15.25
CA ALA A 36 13.89 4.15 -15.20
C ALA A 36 13.39 5.29 -16.11
N GLN A 37 12.54 5.01 -17.09
CA GLN A 37 11.95 6.00 -17.99
C GLN A 37 10.60 6.57 -17.49
N GLN A 38 10.00 5.95 -16.46
CA GLN A 38 8.72 6.37 -15.86
C GLN A 38 8.92 7.15 -14.55
N TRP A 39 10.08 7.73 -14.36
CA TRP A 39 10.61 8.34 -13.13
C TRP A 39 9.82 9.51 -12.56
N VAL A 40 8.65 9.82 -13.03
CA VAL A 40 8.02 11.10 -12.68
C VAL A 40 7.00 11.03 -11.57
N LEU A 41 6.51 9.89 -11.05
CA LEU A 41 5.44 10.01 -10.05
C LEU A 41 5.37 9.04 -8.84
N PRO A 42 5.52 7.73 -8.85
CA PRO A 42 5.04 6.98 -7.67
C PRO A 42 6.08 6.63 -6.60
N SER A 43 7.32 6.34 -6.91
CA SER A 43 8.35 6.25 -5.86
C SER A 43 8.75 7.64 -5.37
N GLU A 44 8.66 8.64 -6.23
CA GLU A 44 8.65 10.04 -5.84
C GLU A 44 7.45 10.32 -4.93
N GLN A 45 6.24 9.81 -5.19
CA GLN A 45 5.10 10.03 -4.30
C GLN A 45 5.35 9.53 -2.87
N VAL A 46 5.91 8.35 -2.66
CA VAL A 46 6.26 7.88 -1.31
C VAL A 46 7.37 8.74 -0.72
N LEU A 47 8.44 8.98 -1.48
CA LEU A 47 9.55 9.81 -1.03
C LEU A 47 9.15 11.28 -0.95
N ASP A 48 8.35 11.81 -1.89
CA ASP A 48 7.84 13.17 -1.86
C ASP A 48 6.92 13.40 -0.67
N ILE A 49 6.05 12.46 -0.33
CA ILE A 49 5.25 12.54 0.90
C ILE A 49 6.16 12.63 2.13
N LEU A 50 7.22 11.82 2.17
CA LEU A 50 8.18 11.85 3.28
C LEU A 50 9.07 13.11 3.25
N CYS A 51 9.53 13.56 2.07
CA CYS A 51 10.32 14.77 1.91
C CYS A 51 9.56 16.05 2.27
N ASN A 52 8.26 16.10 1.94
CA ASN A 52 7.41 17.25 2.22
C ASN A 52 6.85 17.24 3.65
N ALA A 53 7.04 16.16 4.40
CA ALA A 53 6.63 16.10 5.80
C ALA A 53 7.54 16.97 6.68
N GLN A 54 6.95 17.77 7.55
CA GLN A 54 7.69 18.58 8.55
C GLN A 54 8.36 17.71 9.60
N SER A 55 7.73 16.58 9.93
CA SER A 55 8.30 15.57 10.82
C SER A 55 7.85 14.17 10.40
N ILE A 56 8.76 13.19 10.55
CA ILE A 56 8.52 11.79 10.26
C ILE A 56 8.73 10.99 11.54
N ALA A 57 7.72 10.25 11.94
CA ALA A 57 7.81 9.30 13.04
C ALA A 57 7.50 7.88 12.54
N VAL A 58 8.20 6.88 13.05
CA VAL A 58 7.89 5.47 12.79
C VAL A 58 7.34 4.81 14.05
N GLN A 59 6.32 3.98 13.86
CA GLN A 59 5.73 3.18 14.93
C GLN A 59 5.59 1.71 14.53
N LYS A 60 5.41 0.86 15.52
CA LYS A 60 5.00 -0.53 15.27
C LYS A 60 3.61 -0.56 14.64
N CYS A 61 3.47 -1.36 13.57
CA CYS A 61 2.20 -1.54 12.87
C CYS A 61 1.13 -2.12 13.82
N GLY A 62 0.18 -1.30 14.25
CA GLY A 62 -0.88 -1.70 15.18
C GLY A 62 -1.72 -2.88 14.67
N CYS A 63 -2.03 -2.91 13.37
CA CYS A 63 -2.74 -4.03 12.76
C CYS A 63 -1.96 -5.34 12.88
N ARG A 64 -0.64 -5.29 12.62
CA ARG A 64 0.22 -6.49 12.67
C ARG A 64 0.46 -6.96 14.09
N VAL A 65 0.57 -6.03 15.04
CA VAL A 65 0.62 -6.36 16.48
C VAL A 65 -0.69 -7.00 16.93
N HIS A 66 -1.84 -6.45 16.54
CA HIS A 66 -3.16 -6.97 16.93
C HIS A 66 -3.42 -8.37 16.37
N PHE A 67 -3.28 -8.55 15.07
CA PHE A 67 -3.64 -9.82 14.41
C PHE A 67 -2.56 -10.90 14.49
N SER A 68 -1.28 -10.53 14.57
CA SER A 68 -0.11 -11.45 14.66
C SER A 68 -0.11 -12.60 13.66
N ARG A 69 -0.58 -12.36 12.41
CA ARG A 69 -0.75 -13.41 11.39
C ARG A 69 0.46 -13.60 10.47
N CYS A 70 1.54 -12.86 10.69
CA CYS A 70 2.77 -12.98 9.90
C CYS A 70 3.98 -12.42 10.65
N ASN A 71 5.18 -12.82 10.22
CA ASN A 71 6.46 -12.39 10.78
C ASN A 71 7.09 -11.21 9.99
N LYS A 72 6.27 -10.40 9.28
CA LYS A 72 6.77 -9.23 8.55
C LYS A 72 7.18 -8.12 9.52
N PRO A 73 8.09 -7.19 9.11
CA PRO A 73 8.60 -6.14 9.97
C PRO A 73 7.48 -5.34 10.65
N LEU A 74 7.66 -4.99 11.92
CA LEU A 74 6.67 -4.23 12.70
C LEU A 74 6.86 -2.71 12.55
N GLU A 75 8.08 -2.20 12.66
CA GLU A 75 8.37 -0.76 12.55
C GLU A 75 8.40 -0.30 11.09
N VAL A 76 7.23 -0.15 10.52
CA VAL A 76 7.04 0.21 9.10
C VAL A 76 5.84 1.14 8.89
N CYS A 77 5.19 1.62 9.93
CA CYS A 77 4.10 2.58 9.80
C CYS A 77 4.60 3.97 10.15
N PHE A 78 4.56 4.88 9.19
CA PHE A 78 4.94 6.27 9.41
C PHE A 78 3.72 7.10 9.83
N LEU A 79 3.94 7.98 10.79
CA LEU A 79 3.04 9.05 11.16
C LEU A 79 3.72 10.37 10.83
N LEU A 80 2.99 11.27 10.20
CA LEU A 80 3.53 12.50 9.64
C LEU A 80 3.07 13.72 10.43
N ASN A 81 3.93 14.73 10.45
CA ASN A 81 3.65 16.05 10.98
C ASN A 81 3.11 16.01 12.44
N LYS A 82 2.12 16.79 12.77
CA LYS A 82 1.51 16.85 14.11
C LYS A 82 1.09 15.49 14.66
N THR A 83 0.68 14.54 13.79
CA THR A 83 0.34 13.19 14.23
C THR A 83 1.56 12.42 14.71
N GLY A 84 2.67 12.55 13.99
CA GLY A 84 3.95 11.96 14.39
C GLY A 84 4.47 12.55 15.69
N GLU A 85 4.49 13.86 15.81
CA GLU A 85 4.92 14.58 17.01
C GLU A 85 4.14 14.17 18.26
N HIS A 86 2.81 14.08 18.10
CA HIS A 86 1.95 13.64 19.21
C HIS A 86 2.23 12.19 19.62
N ALA A 87 2.45 11.29 18.67
CA ALA A 87 2.78 9.90 18.95
C ALA A 87 4.16 9.75 19.62
N ILE A 88 5.15 10.56 19.21
CA ILE A 88 6.47 10.63 19.87
C ILE A 88 6.31 11.09 21.31
N GLY A 89 5.56 12.17 21.56
CA GLY A 89 5.31 12.70 22.90
C GLY A 89 4.62 11.70 23.84
N LYS A 90 3.88 10.73 23.28
CA LYS A 90 3.27 9.63 24.03
C LYS A 90 4.13 8.37 24.14
N GLY A 91 5.35 8.35 23.61
CA GLY A 91 6.22 7.18 23.57
C GLY A 91 5.70 6.04 22.68
N GLN A 92 4.79 6.32 21.74
CA GLN A 92 4.20 5.34 20.82
C GLN A 92 4.94 5.22 19.50
N ALA A 93 5.74 6.23 19.16
CA ALA A 93 6.55 6.30 17.96
C ALA A 93 7.91 6.92 18.26
N ARG A 94 8.86 6.75 17.36
CA ARG A 94 10.15 7.43 17.40
C ARG A 94 10.35 8.29 16.15
N SER A 95 11.08 9.38 16.28
CA SER A 95 11.48 10.21 15.15
C SER A 95 12.47 9.44 14.27
N VAL A 96 12.37 9.65 12.95
CA VAL A 96 13.30 9.10 11.96
C VAL A 96 13.72 10.19 10.97
N SER A 97 14.96 10.07 10.48
CA SER A 97 15.43 10.90 9.38
C SER A 97 14.88 10.44 8.05
N LEU A 98 14.89 11.29 7.03
CA LEU A 98 14.47 10.92 5.69
C LEU A 98 15.25 9.73 5.09
N PRO A 99 16.60 9.66 5.20
CA PRO A 99 17.34 8.48 4.76
C PRO A 99 16.91 7.19 5.48
N GLU A 100 16.69 7.24 6.79
CA GLU A 100 16.21 6.08 7.55
C GLU A 100 14.80 5.67 7.13
N ALA A 101 13.91 6.64 6.90
CA ALA A 101 12.57 6.37 6.39
C ALA A 101 12.60 5.70 5.01
N ALA A 102 13.48 6.15 4.11
CA ALA A 102 13.68 5.53 2.80
C ALA A 102 14.18 4.08 2.90
N ASP A 103 15.08 3.79 3.85
CA ASP A 103 15.56 2.42 4.11
C ASP A 103 14.43 1.53 4.64
N ILE A 104 13.56 2.05 5.50
CA ILE A 104 12.38 1.32 6.00
C ILE A 104 11.40 1.03 4.86
N VAL A 105 11.17 1.98 3.95
CA VAL A 105 10.32 1.78 2.76
C VAL A 105 10.91 0.68 1.87
N ARG A 106 12.21 0.76 1.53
CA ARG A 106 12.90 -0.27 0.74
C ARG A 106 12.78 -1.66 1.37
N LYS A 107 12.99 -1.76 2.68
CA LYS A 107 12.80 -3.02 3.42
C LYS A 107 11.35 -3.50 3.35
N ALA A 108 10.37 -2.60 3.41
CA ALA A 108 8.96 -2.95 3.26
C ALA A 108 8.68 -3.57 1.87
N ASP A 109 9.30 -3.05 0.81
CA ASP A 109 9.20 -3.57 -0.56
C ASP A 109 9.76 -4.98 -0.68
N GLU A 110 10.93 -5.24 -0.10
CA GLU A 110 11.55 -6.58 -0.06
C GLU A 110 10.59 -7.61 0.56
N TYR A 111 9.88 -7.24 1.63
CA TYR A 111 8.86 -8.08 2.28
C TYR A 111 7.52 -8.11 1.55
N GLY A 112 7.37 -7.38 0.45
CA GLY A 112 6.14 -7.28 -0.32
C GLY A 112 5.00 -6.67 0.46
N LEU A 113 5.29 -5.59 1.14
CA LEU A 113 4.28 -4.76 1.75
C LEU A 113 3.73 -3.76 0.74
N ILE A 114 2.47 -3.42 0.88
CA ILE A 114 1.79 -2.46 0.03
C ILE A 114 1.80 -1.10 0.70
N HIS A 115 2.16 -0.08 -0.03
CA HIS A 115 2.11 1.29 0.45
C HIS A 115 0.69 1.83 0.40
N LEU A 116 0.19 2.31 1.53
CA LEU A 116 -1.09 2.98 1.68
C LEU A 116 -0.89 4.33 2.36
N THR A 117 -1.44 5.38 1.75
CA THR A 117 -1.61 6.67 2.43
C THR A 117 -2.94 6.69 3.18
N LEU A 118 -2.93 7.24 4.39
CA LEU A 118 -4.14 7.42 5.19
C LEU A 118 -4.44 8.92 5.35
N TYR A 119 -5.70 9.27 5.24
CA TYR A 119 -6.16 10.65 5.19
C TYR A 119 -6.95 11.03 6.44
N ARG A 120 -6.79 12.28 6.86
CA ARG A 120 -7.63 12.95 7.84
C ARG A 120 -8.90 13.47 7.18
N ARG A 121 -9.80 13.99 8.01
CA ARG A 121 -11.06 14.64 7.56
C ARG A 121 -10.85 15.87 6.69
N ASP A 122 -9.71 16.53 6.82
CA ASP A 122 -9.27 17.69 6.03
C ASP A 122 -8.49 17.31 4.78
N HIS A 123 -8.50 16.01 4.41
CA HIS A 123 -7.76 15.42 3.30
C HIS A 123 -6.23 15.48 3.42
N GLU A 124 -5.68 15.86 4.58
CA GLU A 124 -4.24 15.74 4.81
C GLU A 124 -3.80 14.28 4.98
N ILE A 125 -2.67 13.94 4.40
CA ILE A 125 -2.01 12.65 4.64
C ILE A 125 -1.37 12.71 6.03
N TYR A 126 -1.88 11.91 6.95
CA TYR A 126 -1.36 11.83 8.31
C TYR A 126 -0.52 10.59 8.58
N ALA A 127 -0.61 9.58 7.72
CA ALA A 127 0.17 8.36 7.83
C ALA A 127 0.48 7.75 6.46
N LEU A 128 1.65 7.13 6.37
CA LEU A 128 2.06 6.25 5.29
C LEU A 128 2.29 4.86 5.89
N CYS A 129 1.48 3.91 5.48
CA CYS A 129 1.51 2.54 6.00
C CYS A 129 2.11 1.58 4.99
N ASN A 130 2.83 0.57 5.49
CA ASN A 130 3.37 -0.53 4.70
C ASN A 130 2.66 -1.82 5.10
N CYS A 131 1.66 -2.20 4.30
CA CYS A 131 0.59 -3.10 4.67
C CYS A 131 0.75 -4.51 4.10
N CYS A 132 0.24 -5.50 4.84
CA CYS A 132 0.08 -6.88 4.36
C CYS A 132 -1.39 -7.28 4.37
N PRO A 133 -1.85 -8.12 3.43
CA PRO A 133 -3.26 -8.49 3.32
C PRO A 133 -3.77 -9.28 4.53
N CYS A 134 -2.87 -9.98 5.23
CA CYS A 134 -3.23 -10.82 6.36
C CYS A 134 -3.54 -10.04 7.65
N CYS A 135 -3.02 -8.81 7.80
CA CYS A 135 -3.19 -8.03 9.04
C CYS A 135 -3.81 -6.65 8.82
N CYS A 136 -3.60 -6.01 7.66
CA CYS A 136 -4.08 -4.65 7.45
C CYS A 136 -5.61 -4.58 7.53
N HIS A 137 -6.14 -3.66 8.35
CA HIS A 137 -7.58 -3.51 8.51
C HIS A 137 -8.26 -3.02 7.21
N ASP A 138 -7.70 -2.05 6.49
CA ASP A 138 -8.25 -1.56 5.23
C ASP A 138 -8.32 -2.66 4.17
N LEU A 139 -7.22 -3.42 4.01
CA LEU A 139 -7.19 -4.53 3.04
C LEU A 139 -8.12 -5.67 3.44
N GLN A 140 -8.32 -5.94 4.73
CA GLN A 140 -9.29 -6.93 5.19
C GLN A 140 -10.73 -6.45 4.97
N LEU A 141 -11.05 -5.19 5.29
CA LEU A 141 -12.37 -4.61 5.04
C LEU A 141 -12.71 -4.66 3.55
N MET A 142 -11.77 -4.33 2.69
CA MET A 142 -11.94 -4.39 1.24
C MET A 142 -12.14 -5.83 0.74
N LYS A 143 -11.23 -6.76 1.11
CA LYS A 143 -11.22 -8.12 0.54
C LYS A 143 -12.28 -9.05 1.14
N ILE A 144 -12.49 -8.97 2.46
CA ILE A 144 -13.34 -9.94 3.19
C ILE A 144 -14.77 -9.41 3.34
N TYR A 145 -14.91 -8.10 3.50
CA TYR A 145 -16.20 -7.47 3.77
C TYR A 145 -16.71 -6.61 2.61
N ASN A 146 -16.06 -6.73 1.43
CA ASN A 146 -16.45 -6.07 0.17
C ASN A 146 -16.57 -4.53 0.25
N ARG A 147 -15.79 -3.90 1.16
CA ARG A 147 -15.74 -2.44 1.32
C ARG A 147 -14.69 -1.84 0.37
N GLN A 148 -14.92 -1.99 -0.93
CA GLN A 148 -14.03 -1.46 -1.98
C GLN A 148 -14.02 0.07 -2.03
N ASP A 149 -15.05 0.72 -1.50
CA ASP A 149 -15.16 2.16 -1.34
C ASP A 149 -14.11 2.79 -0.41
N LEU A 150 -13.53 1.98 0.49
CA LEU A 150 -12.57 2.48 1.48
C LEU A 150 -11.14 2.63 0.93
N VAL A 151 -10.77 1.89 -0.11
CA VAL A 151 -9.40 1.86 -0.64
C VAL A 151 -9.38 2.29 -2.10
N VAL A 152 -8.82 3.45 -2.37
CA VAL A 152 -8.67 3.95 -3.74
C VAL A 152 -7.48 3.29 -4.41
N ARG A 153 -7.67 2.88 -5.67
CA ARG A 153 -6.61 2.37 -6.53
C ARG A 153 -5.59 3.45 -6.87
N SER A 154 -4.37 3.05 -7.18
CA SER A 154 -3.33 3.92 -7.75
C SER A 154 -3.74 4.42 -9.15
N GLU A 155 -3.18 5.54 -9.57
CA GLU A 155 -3.25 6.02 -10.96
C GLU A 155 -2.55 5.08 -11.95
N TYR A 156 -1.83 4.09 -11.44
CA TYR A 156 -1.09 3.13 -12.25
C TYR A 156 -1.81 1.79 -12.34
N VAL A 157 -1.54 1.07 -13.42
CA VAL A 157 -1.96 -0.31 -13.66
C VAL A 157 -0.77 -1.12 -14.12
N ALA A 158 -0.69 -2.38 -13.71
CA ALA A 158 0.37 -3.26 -14.20
C ALA A 158 0.01 -3.76 -15.61
N VAL A 159 0.94 -3.67 -16.55
CA VAL A 159 0.82 -4.21 -17.90
C VAL A 159 1.88 -5.29 -18.09
N THR A 160 1.56 -6.35 -18.83
CA THR A 160 2.48 -7.46 -19.08
C THR A 160 2.66 -7.65 -20.57
N ASP A 161 3.91 -7.54 -21.03
CA ASP A 161 4.32 -7.91 -22.36
C ASP A 161 4.26 -9.45 -22.49
N LYS A 162 3.38 -9.93 -23.38
CA LYS A 162 3.15 -11.36 -23.59
C LYS A 162 4.32 -12.05 -24.27
N ASP A 163 5.07 -11.33 -25.08
CA ASP A 163 6.21 -11.88 -25.84
C ASP A 163 7.43 -12.10 -24.92
N LEU A 164 7.56 -11.27 -23.89
CA LEU A 164 8.59 -11.41 -22.86
C LEU A 164 8.16 -12.34 -21.70
N CYS A 165 6.87 -12.60 -21.56
CA CYS A 165 6.35 -13.36 -20.42
C CYS A 165 6.68 -14.85 -20.55
N ILE A 166 7.44 -15.37 -19.59
CA ILE A 166 7.82 -16.80 -19.52
C ILE A 166 6.82 -17.65 -18.71
N ASN A 167 5.66 -17.12 -18.36
CA ASN A 167 4.60 -17.80 -17.60
C ASN A 167 5.07 -18.49 -16.30
N CYS A 168 6.02 -17.89 -15.57
CA CYS A 168 6.62 -18.48 -14.37
C CYS A 168 5.75 -18.43 -13.09
N GLY A 169 4.61 -17.73 -13.09
CA GLY A 169 3.66 -17.67 -11.98
C GLY A 169 3.98 -16.75 -10.83
N LYS A 170 5.20 -16.25 -10.68
CA LYS A 170 5.60 -15.43 -9.53
C LYS A 170 4.70 -14.21 -9.29
N CYS A 171 4.22 -13.60 -10.37
CA CYS A 171 3.31 -12.44 -10.27
C CYS A 171 1.90 -12.84 -9.79
N VAL A 172 1.47 -14.09 -10.01
CA VAL A 172 0.21 -14.62 -9.49
C VAL A 172 0.31 -14.82 -7.98
N GLU A 173 1.35 -15.50 -7.51
CA GLU A 173 1.59 -15.71 -6.08
C GLU A 173 1.73 -14.37 -5.31
N ARG A 174 2.23 -13.35 -6.00
CA ARG A 174 2.45 -12.02 -5.42
C ARG A 174 1.21 -11.15 -5.43
N CYS A 175 0.23 -11.43 -6.30
CA CYS A 175 -0.97 -10.61 -6.47
C CYS A 175 -2.00 -10.89 -5.38
N ILE A 176 -2.13 -9.98 -4.44
CA ILE A 176 -3.10 -10.11 -3.33
C ILE A 176 -4.53 -9.70 -3.72
N PHE A 177 -4.72 -9.15 -4.93
CA PHE A 177 -6.00 -8.65 -5.42
C PHE A 177 -6.67 -9.60 -6.43
N ASP A 178 -6.09 -10.77 -6.62
CA ASP A 178 -6.59 -11.80 -7.53
C ASP A 178 -6.72 -11.31 -8.99
N ALA A 179 -5.99 -10.21 -9.32
CA ALA A 179 -5.95 -9.64 -10.66
C ALA A 179 -5.13 -10.50 -11.65
N ARG A 180 -4.35 -11.44 -11.15
CA ARG A 180 -3.53 -12.37 -11.93
C ARG A 180 -3.81 -13.79 -11.50
N THR A 181 -4.12 -14.64 -12.45
CA THR A 181 -4.39 -16.06 -12.25
C THR A 181 -3.71 -16.86 -13.35
N PHE A 182 -3.73 -18.18 -13.22
CA PHE A 182 -3.34 -19.10 -14.30
C PHE A 182 -4.54 -19.88 -14.81
N ASP A 183 -4.56 -20.09 -16.12
CA ASP A 183 -5.41 -21.06 -16.79
C ASP A 183 -4.56 -21.81 -17.80
N ASP A 184 -4.57 -23.15 -17.74
CA ASP A 184 -3.79 -24.04 -18.60
C ASP A 184 -2.33 -23.58 -18.84
N SER A 185 -1.64 -23.19 -17.76
CA SER A 185 -0.25 -22.69 -17.77
C SER A 185 -0.05 -21.33 -18.47
N GLN A 186 -1.12 -20.60 -18.75
CA GLN A 186 -1.04 -19.23 -19.25
C GLN A 186 -1.46 -18.22 -18.19
N LEU A 187 -0.75 -17.10 -18.17
CA LEU A 187 -1.07 -15.97 -17.29
C LEU A 187 -2.35 -15.29 -17.78
N LEU A 188 -3.39 -15.31 -16.96
CA LEU A 188 -4.56 -14.45 -17.13
C LEU A 188 -4.42 -13.19 -16.28
N TYR A 189 -4.86 -12.07 -16.84
CA TYR A 189 -4.81 -10.79 -16.15
C TYR A 189 -6.11 -10.01 -16.31
N ASN A 190 -6.70 -9.63 -15.18
CA ASN A 190 -7.87 -8.75 -15.10
C ASN A 190 -7.45 -7.37 -14.57
N SER A 191 -7.32 -6.39 -15.46
CA SER A 191 -6.93 -5.02 -15.12
C SER A 191 -7.95 -4.32 -14.21
N GLY A 192 -9.23 -4.72 -14.28
CA GLY A 192 -10.29 -4.19 -13.41
C GLY A 192 -10.10 -4.51 -11.92
N LEU A 193 -9.43 -5.64 -11.61
CA LEU A 193 -9.09 -6.02 -10.24
C LEU A 193 -7.73 -5.47 -9.77
N CYS A 194 -6.91 -4.95 -10.69
CA CYS A 194 -5.61 -4.41 -10.36
C CYS A 194 -5.76 -3.08 -9.61
N LEU A 195 -5.21 -2.99 -8.40
CA LEU A 195 -5.18 -1.74 -7.64
C LEU A 195 -3.87 -0.94 -7.83
N GLY A 196 -2.97 -1.41 -8.68
CA GLY A 196 -1.77 -0.67 -9.05
C GLY A 196 -0.68 -0.64 -7.98
N CYS A 197 -0.54 -1.68 -7.16
CA CYS A 197 0.45 -1.73 -6.08
C CYS A 197 1.89 -2.03 -6.54
N GLY A 198 2.09 -2.48 -7.78
CA GLY A 198 3.41 -2.75 -8.36
C GLY A 198 4.13 -4.02 -7.90
N LEU A 199 3.61 -4.76 -6.93
CA LEU A 199 4.30 -5.94 -6.37
C LEU A 199 4.59 -7.05 -7.40
N CYS A 200 3.81 -7.16 -8.47
CA CYS A 200 4.04 -8.12 -9.54
C CYS A 200 5.24 -7.77 -10.42
N VAL A 201 5.59 -6.49 -10.50
CA VAL A 201 6.76 -6.00 -11.26
C VAL A 201 8.04 -6.40 -10.57
N THR A 202 8.11 -6.20 -9.24
CA THR A 202 9.32 -6.45 -8.45
C THR A 202 9.76 -7.93 -8.44
N VAL A 203 8.85 -8.85 -8.75
CA VAL A 203 9.12 -10.31 -8.77
C VAL A 203 9.22 -10.90 -10.16
N CYS A 204 9.06 -10.11 -11.22
CA CYS A 204 9.11 -10.59 -12.60
C CYS A 204 10.55 -10.83 -13.07
N PRO A 205 11.04 -12.08 -13.20
CA PRO A 205 12.43 -12.34 -13.59
C PRO A 205 12.70 -11.97 -15.05
N ALA A 206 11.67 -12.04 -15.89
CA ALA A 206 11.75 -11.68 -17.31
C ALA A 206 11.56 -10.18 -17.56
N ARG A 207 11.29 -9.39 -16.51
CA ARG A 207 10.94 -7.95 -16.63
C ARG A 207 9.81 -7.67 -17.64
N ALA A 208 8.94 -8.66 -17.83
CA ALA A 208 7.79 -8.58 -18.75
C ALA A 208 6.64 -7.72 -18.21
N THR A 209 6.66 -7.36 -16.93
CA THR A 209 5.57 -6.58 -16.31
C THR A 209 6.10 -5.21 -15.91
N VAL A 210 5.38 -4.17 -16.30
CA VAL A 210 5.67 -2.76 -15.99
C VAL A 210 4.45 -2.06 -15.42
N MET A 211 4.61 -0.87 -14.86
CA MET A 211 3.49 0.00 -14.47
C MET A 211 3.27 1.06 -15.52
N GLU A 212 2.01 1.26 -15.89
CA GLU A 212 1.59 2.33 -16.80
C GLU A 212 0.51 3.18 -16.13
N LEU A 213 0.39 4.44 -16.53
CA LEU A 213 -0.73 5.28 -16.11
C LEU A 213 -2.03 4.68 -16.63
N ARG A 214 -3.07 4.73 -15.81
CA ARG A 214 -4.42 4.38 -16.27
C ARG A 214 -4.90 5.43 -17.25
N ASP A 215 -5.62 4.99 -18.24
CA ASP A 215 -6.43 5.91 -19.03
C ASP A 215 -7.44 6.62 -18.11
N PRO A 216 -7.66 7.92 -18.31
CA PRO A 216 -8.58 8.72 -17.49
C PRO A 216 -10.03 8.22 -17.56
#